data_cafe875c5e174f0535dc22bbfb1026b7
#
_entry.id   cafe875c5e174f0535dc22bbfb1026b7
#
_cell.length_a   1.000
_cell.length_b   1.000
_cell.length_c   1.000
_cell.angle_alpha   90.00
_cell.angle_beta   90.00
_cell.angle_gamma   90.00
#
_symmetry.space_group_name_H-M   'P 1'
#
loop_
_entity.id
_entity.type
_entity.pdbx_description
1 polymer ?
#
loop_
_entity_poly.entity_id
_entity_poly.type
_entity_poly.pdbx_seq_one_letter_code
_entity_poly.pdbx_strand_id
1 'polypeptide(L)'
;MTETPKASIPEKAKKMTYHEKKEWEEIEGKIAGLEASIEEIQEEMNQQAQDFAKLQELQTQLETLELELANSYERWEYLAELV
;
A
#
# COMPACT_ATOMS: atom_id res chain seq x y z
N MET A 1 -14.09 12.75 -29.79
CA MET A 1 -14.01 12.42 -28.86
C MET A 1 -13.69 12.05 -28.44
N THR A 2 -13.66 12.15 -28.66
CA THR A 2 -13.51 11.79 -27.68
C THR A 2 -13.00 11.71 -27.20
N GLU A 3 -12.88 11.92 -27.47
CA GLU A 3 -12.57 11.91 -26.59
C GLU A 3 -11.91 12.11 -26.19
N THR A 4 -11.84 12.43 -26.81
CA THR A 4 -11.40 12.65 -26.04
C THR A 4 -10.97 13.12 -25.75
N PRO A 5 -10.79 13.40 -26.02
CA PRO A 5 -10.54 13.82 -25.33
C PRO A 5 -10.29 14.27 -25.05
N LYS A 6 -10.28 14.54 -25.17
CA LYS A 6 -10.32 14.88 -24.37
C LYS A 6 -10.05 15.19 -23.78
N ALA A 7 -10.02 15.52 -24.19
CA ALA A 7 -9.95 15.72 -23.22
C ALA A 7 -10.01 16.03 -22.66
N SER A 8 -10.19 16.22 -22.83
CA SER A 8 -10.38 16.36 -21.84
C SER A 8 -10.55 16.48 -21.20
N ILE A 9 -10.73 16.57 -21.33
CA ILE A 9 -10.96 16.56 -20.43
C ILE A 9 -10.89 16.60 -19.85
N PRO A 10 -11.00 16.85 -19.74
CA PRO A 10 -10.95 16.70 -18.77
C PRO A 10 -10.89 16.74 -18.26
N GLU A 11 -11.00 16.86 -18.16
CA GLU A 11 -11.12 16.88 -17.50
C GLU A 11 -11.08 16.62 -16.77
N LYS A 12 -11.13 16.67 -17.04
CA LYS A 12 -11.55 16.38 -16.14
C LYS A 12 -11.42 15.58 -15.42
N ALA A 13 -11.45 16.07 -14.78
CA ALA A 13 -11.11 15.19 -13.69
C ALA A 13 -11.47 13.76 -14.02
N LYS A 14 -10.53 12.88 -13.76
CA LYS A 14 -10.78 11.47 -14.00
C LYS A 14 -11.70 10.93 -12.93
N LYS A 15 -12.64 10.11 -13.36
CA LYS A 15 -13.49 9.41 -12.42
C LYS A 15 -12.92 8.04 -12.16
N MET A 16 -13.10 7.57 -10.94
CA MET A 16 -12.69 6.21 -10.60
C MET A 16 -13.50 5.18 -11.37
N THR A 17 -12.82 4.15 -11.84
CA THR A 17 -13.51 2.99 -12.34
C THR A 17 -14.10 2.22 -11.16
N TYR A 18 -14.96 1.24 -11.47
CA TYR A 18 -15.53 0.40 -10.40
C TYR A 18 -14.43 -0.27 -9.58
N HIS A 19 -13.42 -0.80 -10.25
CA HIS A 19 -12.31 -1.46 -9.56
C HIS A 19 -11.53 -0.51 -8.69
N GLU A 20 -11.31 0.70 -9.18
CA GLU A 20 -10.58 1.70 -8.41
C GLU A 20 -11.35 2.14 -7.19
N LYS A 21 -12.66 2.28 -7.33
CA LYS A 21 -13.50 2.67 -6.21
C LYS A 21 -13.48 1.58 -5.13
N LYS A 22 -13.56 0.33 -5.54
CA LYS A 22 -13.51 -0.77 -4.60
C LYS A 22 -12.15 -0.83 -3.91
N GLU A 23 -11.08 -0.64 -4.69
CA GLU A 23 -9.74 -0.60 -4.14
C GLU A 23 -9.59 0.53 -3.12
N TRP A 24 -10.14 1.69 -3.45
CA TRP A 24 -10.10 2.85 -2.56
C TRP A 24 -10.73 2.54 -1.21
N GLU A 25 -11.85 1.80 -1.24
CA GLU A 25 -12.53 1.44 0.00
C GLU A 25 -11.73 0.46 0.85
N GLU A 26 -10.86 -0.34 0.22
CA GLU A 26 -10.13 -1.39 0.91
C GLU A 26 -8.69 -1.03 1.25
N ILE A 27 -8.11 -0.04 0.55
CA ILE A 27 -6.68 0.19 0.64
C ILE A 27 -6.25 0.70 2.01
N GLU A 28 -7.07 1.48 2.68
CA GLU A 28 -6.74 1.97 4.01
C GLU A 28 -6.63 0.82 5.01
N GLY A 29 -7.55 -0.14 4.89
CA GLY A 29 -7.47 -1.34 5.72
C GLY A 29 -6.24 -2.16 5.43
N LYS A 30 -5.87 -2.25 4.14
CA LYS A 30 -4.66 -2.96 3.76
C LYS A 30 -3.41 -2.29 4.34
N ILE A 31 -3.35 -0.96 4.24
CA ILE A 31 -2.22 -0.22 4.80
C ILE A 31 -2.13 -0.41 6.30
N ALA A 32 -3.26 -0.30 6.99
CA ALA A 32 -3.28 -0.50 8.44
C ALA A 32 -2.82 -1.91 8.81
N GLY A 33 -3.26 -2.91 8.04
CA GLY A 33 -2.84 -4.28 8.28
C GLY A 33 -1.36 -4.49 8.08
N LEU A 34 -0.79 -3.86 7.04
CA LEU A 34 0.65 -3.94 6.80
C LEU A 34 1.43 -3.27 7.91
N GLU A 35 0.97 -2.12 8.39
CA GLU A 35 1.64 -1.43 9.49
C GLU A 35 1.61 -2.25 10.76
N ALA A 36 0.47 -2.90 11.04
CA ALA A 36 0.36 -3.75 12.22
C ALA A 36 1.30 -4.95 12.11
N SER A 37 1.39 -5.55 10.92
CA SER A 37 2.30 -6.68 10.71
C SER A 37 3.75 -6.27 10.89
N ILE A 38 4.11 -5.08 10.42
CA ILE A 38 5.47 -4.56 10.59
C ILE A 38 5.79 -4.40 12.07
N GLU A 39 4.86 -3.84 12.83
CA GLU A 39 5.06 -3.70 14.28
C GLU A 39 5.25 -5.04 14.95
N GLU A 40 4.45 -6.03 14.57
CA GLU A 40 4.57 -7.37 15.13
C GLU A 40 5.95 -7.98 14.86
N ILE A 41 6.42 -7.82 13.61
CA ILE A 41 7.73 -8.34 13.23
C ILE A 41 8.82 -7.65 14.03
N GLN A 42 8.73 -6.34 14.17
CA GLN A 42 9.73 -5.58 14.92
C GLN A 42 9.77 -6.01 16.39
N GLU A 43 8.60 -6.24 16.98
CA GLU A 43 8.54 -6.71 18.34
C GLU A 43 9.12 -8.11 18.48
N GLU A 44 8.82 -8.97 17.51
CA GLU A 44 9.37 -10.31 17.52
C GLU A 44 10.89 -10.28 17.39
N MET A 45 11.43 -9.38 16.58
CA MET A 45 12.87 -9.22 16.47
C MET A 45 13.50 -8.84 17.80
N ASN A 46 12.84 -7.97 18.57
CA ASN A 46 13.33 -7.63 19.89
C ASN A 46 13.34 -8.84 20.82
N GLN A 47 12.32 -9.68 20.71
CA GLN A 47 12.23 -10.88 21.55
C GLN A 47 13.25 -11.93 21.16
N GLN A 48 13.63 -11.97 19.86
CA GLN A 48 14.54 -12.98 19.33
C GLN A 48 15.94 -12.39 19.11
N ALA A 49 16.30 -11.36 19.88
CA ALA A 49 17.51 -10.60 19.63
C ALA A 49 18.79 -11.43 19.69
N GLN A 50 18.76 -12.60 20.35
CA GLN A 50 19.94 -13.45 20.46
C GLN A 50 19.95 -14.59 19.44
N ASP A 51 18.87 -14.74 18.67
CA ASP A 51 18.76 -15.79 17.66
C ASP A 51 19.04 -15.19 16.29
N PHE A 52 20.29 -15.30 15.86
CA PHE A 52 20.74 -14.64 14.63
C PHE A 52 19.98 -15.16 13.39
N ALA A 53 19.78 -16.47 13.31
CA ALA A 53 19.08 -17.03 12.16
C ALA A 53 17.65 -16.55 12.10
N LYS A 54 16.98 -16.47 13.26
CA LYS A 54 15.61 -15.99 13.32
C LYS A 54 15.54 -14.52 12.96
N LEU A 55 16.51 -13.73 13.41
CA LEU A 55 16.55 -12.31 13.07
C LEU A 55 16.69 -12.10 11.57
N GLN A 56 17.47 -12.93 10.88
CA GLN A 56 17.59 -12.82 9.44
C GLN A 56 16.26 -13.11 8.73
N GLU A 57 15.56 -14.13 9.18
CA GLU A 57 14.23 -14.43 8.65
C GLU A 57 13.28 -13.26 8.82
N LEU A 58 13.26 -12.72 10.04
CA LEU A 58 12.36 -11.61 10.36
C LEU A 58 12.72 -10.38 9.57
N GLN A 59 14.02 -10.13 9.38
CA GLN A 59 14.47 -8.99 8.58
C GLN A 59 13.97 -9.09 7.14
N THR A 60 14.03 -10.28 6.56
CA THR A 60 13.54 -10.48 5.21
C THR A 60 12.03 -10.23 5.12
N GLN A 61 11.28 -10.73 6.11
CA GLN A 61 9.85 -10.49 6.15
C GLN A 61 9.55 -9.01 6.30
N LEU A 62 10.32 -8.32 7.16
CA LEU A 62 10.13 -6.89 7.37
C LEU A 62 10.35 -6.11 6.08
N GLU A 63 11.40 -6.43 5.36
CA GLU A 63 11.70 -5.75 4.09
C GLU A 63 10.57 -5.95 3.07
N THR A 64 10.03 -7.16 3.00
CA THR A 64 8.92 -7.45 2.10
C THR A 64 7.69 -6.63 2.47
N LEU A 65 7.38 -6.56 3.76
CA LEU A 65 6.22 -5.80 4.23
C LEU A 65 6.41 -4.31 3.99
N GLU A 66 7.62 -3.80 4.21
CA GLU A 66 7.90 -2.40 3.98
C GLU A 66 7.76 -2.03 2.51
N LEU A 67 8.19 -2.91 1.62
CA LEU A 67 8.02 -2.68 0.19
C LEU A 67 6.54 -2.67 -0.19
N GLU A 68 5.79 -3.62 0.33
CA GLU A 68 4.35 -3.65 0.06
C GLU A 68 3.66 -2.41 0.60
N LEU A 69 4.09 -1.96 1.77
CA LEU A 69 3.51 -0.76 2.36
C LEU A 69 3.79 0.47 1.49
N ALA A 70 5.03 0.60 1.01
CA ALA A 70 5.38 1.72 0.14
C ALA A 70 4.55 1.70 -1.13
N ASN A 71 4.39 0.52 -1.74
CA ASN A 71 3.57 0.38 -2.94
C ASN A 71 2.12 0.72 -2.66
N SER A 72 1.62 0.33 -1.49
CA SER A 72 0.24 0.62 -1.12
C SER A 72 0.02 2.12 -0.91
N TYR A 73 0.98 2.82 -0.31
CA TYR A 73 0.88 4.26 -0.17
C TYR A 73 0.90 4.97 -1.51
N GLU A 74 1.75 4.51 -2.44
CA GLU A 74 1.76 5.09 -3.79
C GLU A 74 0.41 4.92 -4.46
N ARG A 75 -0.16 3.74 -4.33
CA ARG A 75 -1.47 3.46 -4.91
C ARG A 75 -2.54 4.30 -4.23
N TRP A 76 -2.46 4.43 -2.92
CA TRP A 76 -3.40 5.24 -2.16
C TRP A 76 -3.37 6.70 -2.65
N GLU A 77 -2.17 7.24 -2.85
CA GLU A 77 -2.04 8.62 -3.33
C GLU A 77 -2.65 8.79 -4.72
N TYR A 78 -2.41 7.82 -5.59
CA TYR A 78 -3.01 7.86 -6.91
C TYR A 78 -4.54 7.88 -6.83
N LEU A 79 -5.09 6.98 -6.01
CA LEU A 79 -6.55 6.90 -5.87
C LEU A 79 -7.11 8.15 -5.21
N ALA A 80 -6.37 8.73 -4.28
CA ALA A 80 -6.81 9.96 -3.60
C ALA A 80 -6.96 11.10 -4.60
N GLU A 81 -6.17 11.12 -5.65
CA GLU A 81 -6.27 12.17 -6.66
C GLU A 81 -7.53 12.00 -7.51
N LEU A 82 -8.11 10.82 -7.53
CA LEU A 82 -9.31 10.55 -8.32
C LEU A 82 -10.61 10.81 -7.54
N VAL A 83 -10.52 11.02 -6.25
CA VAL A 83 -11.69 11.22 -5.39
C VAL A 83 -12.26 12.62 -5.51
#